data_c5b379728814e65235be1c82b07723a9
#
_entry.id   c5b379728814e65235be1c82b07723a9
#
_cell.length_a   1.000
_cell.length_b   1.000
_cell.length_c   1.000
_cell.angle_alpha   90.00
_cell.angle_beta   90.00
_cell.angle_gamma   90.00
#
_symmetry.space_group_name_H-M   'P 1'
#
loop_
_entity.id
_entity.type
_entity.pdbx_description
1 polymer ?
#
loop_
_entity_poly.entity_id
_entity_poly.type
_entity_poly.pdbx_seq_one_letter_code
_entity_poly.pdbx_strand_id
1 'polypeptide(L)'
;MKKLYVGFIAILFMASCVAQKPEQIIKEANVARIIKTLSSDEMEGRGTFTPGIDRAAKFIENEFKQIGLKPLSGDTDFRQDFSVKRIKAGEINVTINGKPVDQQNVLAISDLPSLKFNNTSGNIIIRIAAGEQFIQRYREISALKTEVLVLVDTKHAALFKRLKDNSSRGRIVEKVKDSGAAVFVLGQTDASSYTVNASNSIEELPLFNVAGMLPGKSK
;
A
#
# COMPACT_ATOMS: atom_id res chain seq x y z
N MET A 1 -55.12 50.17 3.27
CA MET A 1 -53.80 50.33 2.67
C MET A 1 -52.67 49.66 3.46
N LYS A 2 -52.60 49.73 4.82
CA LYS A 2 -51.53 49.10 5.58
C LYS A 2 -51.40 47.54 5.45
N LYS A 3 -52.52 46.83 5.18
CA LYS A 3 -52.52 45.36 4.99
C LYS A 3 -51.97 44.91 3.64
N LEU A 4 -51.95 45.81 2.63
CA LEU A 4 -51.41 45.50 1.28
C LEU A 4 -49.90 45.51 1.26
N TYR A 5 -49.26 46.39 2.06
CA TYR A 5 -47.79 46.47 2.13
C TYR A 5 -47.15 45.31 2.86
N VAL A 6 -47.86 44.70 3.89
CA VAL A 6 -47.35 43.54 4.60
C VAL A 6 -47.27 42.32 3.72
N GLY A 7 -48.26 42.14 2.79
CA GLY A 7 -48.24 41.03 1.80
C GLY A 7 -47.11 41.16 0.79
N PHE A 8 -46.79 42.37 0.36
CA PHE A 8 -45.72 42.60 -0.62
C PHE A 8 -44.30 42.40 -0.04
N ILE A 9 -44.09 42.72 1.26
CA ILE A 9 -42.85 42.46 1.97
C ILE A 9 -42.63 40.96 2.23
N ALA A 10 -43.71 40.20 2.51
CA ALA A 10 -43.61 38.75 2.72
C ALA A 10 -43.26 37.99 1.42
N ILE A 11 -43.68 38.45 0.26
CA ILE A 11 -43.32 37.84 -1.06
C ILE A 11 -41.86 38.09 -1.43
N LEU A 12 -41.28 39.24 -1.02
CA LEU A 12 -39.84 39.55 -1.25
C LEU A 12 -38.92 38.65 -0.43
N PHE A 13 -39.33 38.16 0.72
CA PHE A 13 -38.52 37.26 1.56
C PHE A 13 -38.49 35.81 1.06
N MET A 14 -39.42 35.39 0.24
CA MET A 14 -39.46 34.03 -0.34
C MET A 14 -38.57 33.84 -1.56
N ALA A 15 -37.99 34.92 -2.13
CA ALA A 15 -37.20 34.86 -3.35
C ALA A 15 -35.69 34.56 -3.14
N SER A 16 -35.23 34.33 -1.89
CA SER A 16 -33.78 34.28 -1.62
C SER A 16 -33.18 32.90 -1.37
N CYS A 17 -33.90 31.82 -1.67
CA CYS A 17 -33.32 30.47 -1.66
C CYS A 17 -33.25 29.89 -3.08
N VAL A 18 -32.51 30.53 -3.97
CA VAL A 18 -32.11 29.86 -5.22
C VAL A 18 -30.86 29.05 -4.90
N ALA A 19 -31.04 27.74 -4.73
CA ALA A 19 -29.92 26.80 -4.68
C ALA A 19 -29.13 26.95 -5.99
N GLN A 20 -27.88 27.38 -5.90
CA GLN A 20 -27.00 27.45 -7.07
C GLN A 20 -26.87 26.07 -7.67
N LYS A 21 -27.09 25.95 -8.98
CA LYS A 21 -26.90 24.69 -9.69
C LYS A 21 -25.42 24.30 -9.65
N PRO A 22 -25.07 23.00 -9.51
CA PRO A 22 -23.68 22.54 -9.48
C PRO A 22 -22.83 23.05 -10.64
N GLU A 23 -23.41 23.20 -11.85
CA GLU A 23 -22.74 23.70 -13.06
C GLU A 23 -22.32 25.17 -12.94
N GLN A 24 -22.93 25.93 -12.04
CA GLN A 24 -22.55 27.33 -11.77
C GLN A 24 -21.37 27.42 -10.79
N ILE A 25 -21.16 26.39 -9.98
CA ILE A 25 -20.08 26.30 -8.98
C ILE A 25 -18.85 25.64 -9.60
N ILE A 26 -19.04 24.54 -10.32
CA ILE A 26 -17.96 23.78 -10.96
C ILE A 26 -17.75 24.33 -12.37
N LYS A 27 -16.70 25.12 -12.53
CA LYS A 27 -16.34 25.72 -13.83
C LYS A 27 -15.38 24.79 -14.57
N GLU A 28 -15.70 24.47 -15.82
CA GLU A 28 -14.87 23.63 -16.70
C GLU A 28 -13.41 24.11 -16.74
N ALA A 29 -13.18 25.41 -16.84
CA ALA A 29 -11.84 25.99 -16.85
C ALA A 29 -11.02 25.67 -15.57
N ASN A 30 -11.66 25.61 -14.40
CA ASN A 30 -10.98 25.26 -13.15
C ASN A 30 -10.62 23.76 -13.14
N VAL A 31 -11.53 22.90 -13.59
CA VAL A 31 -11.28 21.45 -13.70
C VAL A 31 -10.14 21.20 -14.69
N ALA A 32 -10.19 21.81 -15.86
CA ALA A 32 -9.14 21.69 -16.88
C ALA A 32 -7.77 22.16 -16.35
N ARG A 33 -7.72 23.29 -15.64
CA ARG A 33 -6.49 23.81 -15.02
C ARG A 33 -5.91 22.80 -14.01
N ILE A 34 -6.73 22.29 -13.09
CA ILE A 34 -6.29 21.35 -12.07
C ILE A 34 -5.75 20.05 -12.70
N ILE A 35 -6.49 19.49 -13.67
CA ILE A 35 -6.07 18.29 -14.39
C ILE A 35 -4.75 18.55 -15.12
N LYS A 36 -4.68 19.64 -15.89
CA LYS A 36 -3.47 20.01 -16.65
C LYS A 36 -2.25 20.16 -15.73
N THR A 37 -2.40 20.84 -14.59
CA THR A 37 -1.31 21.01 -13.63
C THR A 37 -0.87 19.69 -13.05
N LEU A 38 -1.81 18.87 -12.53
CA LEU A 38 -1.47 17.58 -11.89
C LEU A 38 -0.95 16.52 -12.88
N SER A 39 -1.23 16.65 -14.18
CA SER A 39 -0.74 15.74 -15.22
C SER A 39 0.51 16.25 -15.94
N SER A 40 1.05 17.40 -15.55
CA SER A 40 2.28 17.92 -16.18
C SER A 40 3.51 17.09 -15.81
N ASP A 41 4.54 17.12 -16.67
CA ASP A 41 5.80 16.42 -16.47
C ASP A 41 6.52 16.86 -15.18
N GLU A 42 6.32 18.11 -14.75
CA GLU A 42 6.85 18.64 -13.49
C GLU A 42 6.38 17.85 -12.26
N MET A 43 5.21 17.22 -12.35
CA MET A 43 4.68 16.38 -11.27
C MET A 43 5.27 14.95 -11.24
N GLU A 44 6.15 14.59 -12.20
CA GLU A 44 6.84 13.28 -12.26
C GLU A 44 5.89 12.09 -12.05
N GLY A 45 4.69 12.19 -12.64
CA GLY A 45 3.63 11.17 -12.46
C GLY A 45 3.09 11.08 -11.03
N ARG A 46 3.45 11.97 -10.13
CA ARG A 46 3.06 11.97 -8.69
C ARG A 46 3.45 10.66 -7.99
N GLY A 47 4.61 10.11 -8.39
CA GLY A 47 5.11 8.85 -7.84
C GLY A 47 5.32 8.94 -6.33
N THR A 48 4.80 7.96 -5.60
CA THR A 48 5.02 7.85 -4.15
C THR A 48 6.52 7.76 -3.85
N PHE A 49 6.99 8.48 -2.85
CA PHE A 49 8.41 8.61 -2.46
C PHE A 49 9.30 9.31 -3.50
N THR A 50 8.72 10.14 -4.35
CA THR A 50 9.45 11.01 -5.28
C THR A 50 9.14 12.48 -5.01
N PRO A 51 9.99 13.43 -5.43
CA PRO A 51 9.67 14.86 -5.30
C PRO A 51 8.38 15.28 -5.99
N GLY A 52 7.90 14.50 -6.96
CA GLY A 52 6.65 14.76 -7.67
C GLY A 52 5.42 14.73 -6.78
N ILE A 53 5.38 13.82 -5.77
CA ILE A 53 4.25 13.77 -4.84
C ILE A 53 4.21 15.02 -3.94
N ASP A 54 5.36 15.56 -3.53
CA ASP A 54 5.46 16.77 -2.72
C ASP A 54 4.97 17.99 -3.48
N ARG A 55 5.36 18.12 -4.77
CA ARG A 55 4.86 19.20 -5.63
C ARG A 55 3.36 19.13 -5.83
N ALA A 56 2.82 17.93 -6.07
CA ALA A 56 1.39 17.72 -6.20
C ALA A 56 0.63 18.04 -4.91
N ALA A 57 1.15 17.63 -3.75
CA ALA A 57 0.58 17.96 -2.45
C ALA A 57 0.53 19.46 -2.22
N LYS A 58 1.65 20.16 -2.45
CA LYS A 58 1.71 21.62 -2.30
C LYS A 58 0.72 22.34 -3.21
N PHE A 59 0.52 21.85 -4.42
CA PHE A 59 -0.51 22.37 -5.32
C PHE A 59 -1.91 22.19 -4.71
N ILE A 60 -2.25 20.99 -4.22
CA ILE A 60 -3.55 20.68 -3.60
C ILE A 60 -3.76 21.49 -2.32
N GLU A 61 -2.75 21.65 -1.48
CA GLU A 61 -2.80 22.50 -0.27
C GLU A 61 -3.15 23.94 -0.61
N ASN A 62 -2.60 24.47 -1.71
CA ASN A 62 -2.92 25.83 -2.17
C ASN A 62 -4.36 25.93 -2.69
N GLU A 63 -4.85 24.92 -3.43
CA GLU A 63 -6.27 24.86 -3.84
C GLU A 63 -7.19 24.82 -2.61
N PHE A 64 -6.85 24.03 -1.58
CA PHE A 64 -7.61 23.96 -0.33
C PHE A 64 -7.68 25.32 0.38
N LYS A 65 -6.57 26.05 0.44
CA LYS A 65 -6.54 27.42 0.99
C LYS A 65 -7.44 28.38 0.20
N GLN A 66 -7.39 28.30 -1.14
CA GLN A 66 -8.17 29.19 -2.00
C GLN A 66 -9.68 28.97 -1.87
N ILE A 67 -10.13 27.74 -1.67
CA ILE A 67 -11.56 27.41 -1.47
C ILE A 67 -12.00 27.57 -0.01
N GLY A 68 -11.10 27.96 0.90
CA GLY A 68 -11.44 28.27 2.29
C GLY A 68 -11.47 27.08 3.23
N LEU A 69 -10.90 25.94 2.84
CA LEU A 69 -10.72 24.81 3.78
C LEU A 69 -9.72 25.18 4.88
N LYS A 70 -9.85 24.51 5.98
CA LYS A 70 -8.98 24.60 7.15
C LYS A 70 -8.24 23.26 7.34
N PRO A 71 -7.03 23.25 7.94
CA PRO A 71 -6.44 22.02 8.47
C PRO A 71 -7.40 21.26 9.37
N LEU A 72 -7.18 19.98 9.55
CA LEU A 72 -7.92 19.19 10.54
C LEU A 72 -7.68 19.72 11.95
N SER A 73 -8.60 19.43 12.84
CA SER A 73 -8.50 19.89 14.23
C SER A 73 -7.25 19.33 14.90
N GLY A 74 -6.37 20.22 15.37
CA GLY A 74 -5.09 19.87 15.97
C GLY A 74 -3.88 19.93 15.03
N ASP A 75 -4.10 20.03 13.72
CA ASP A 75 -3.02 20.14 12.74
C ASP A 75 -2.70 21.62 12.42
N THR A 76 -1.44 21.88 12.12
CA THR A 76 -0.95 23.22 11.75
C THR A 76 -1.03 23.49 10.25
N ASP A 77 -1.09 22.45 9.44
CA ASP A 77 -1.17 22.49 7.98
C ASP A 77 -2.13 21.41 7.45
N PHE A 78 -2.18 21.23 6.12
CA PHE A 78 -3.05 20.25 5.47
C PHE A 78 -2.43 18.86 5.37
N ARG A 79 -1.21 18.64 5.87
CA ARG A 79 -0.55 17.34 5.82
C ARG A 79 -0.85 16.54 7.07
N GLN A 80 -1.24 15.32 6.85
CA GLN A 80 -1.38 14.30 7.89
C GLN A 80 -0.28 13.27 7.66
N ASP A 81 0.82 13.45 8.38
CA ASP A 81 2.02 12.63 8.21
C ASP A 81 1.85 11.26 8.88
N PHE A 82 2.36 10.22 8.21
CA PHE A 82 2.49 8.87 8.72
C PHE A 82 3.68 8.18 8.05
N SER A 83 4.01 6.96 8.47
CA SER A 83 5.05 6.18 7.83
C SER A 83 4.55 4.80 7.44
N VAL A 84 5.21 4.24 6.43
CA VAL A 84 5.07 2.84 6.04
C VAL A 84 6.45 2.19 6.04
N LYS A 85 6.51 0.86 6.01
CA LYS A 85 7.78 0.14 5.99
C LYS A 85 7.96 -0.57 4.65
N ARG A 86 9.15 -0.42 4.06
CA ARG A 86 9.59 -1.20 2.90
C ARG A 86 10.39 -2.37 3.39
N ILE A 87 9.96 -3.58 3.06
CA ILE A 87 10.68 -4.81 3.35
C ILE A 87 11.29 -5.32 2.05
N LYS A 88 12.61 -5.44 2.01
CA LYS A 88 13.33 -6.07 0.90
C LYS A 88 14.02 -7.34 1.39
N ALA A 89 13.88 -8.41 0.62
CA ALA A 89 14.64 -9.63 0.87
C ALA A 89 16.14 -9.33 0.77
N GLY A 90 16.87 -9.74 1.79
CA GLY A 90 18.32 -9.72 1.83
C GLY A 90 18.90 -11.08 1.44
N GLU A 91 19.93 -11.51 2.18
CA GLU A 91 20.57 -12.79 1.94
C GLU A 91 19.67 -13.95 2.38
N ILE A 92 19.65 -15.03 1.59
CA ILE A 92 18.95 -16.27 1.91
C ILE A 92 19.87 -17.47 1.63
N ASN A 93 20.05 -18.31 2.63
CA ASN A 93 20.83 -19.54 2.56
C ASN A 93 19.96 -20.70 3.04
N VAL A 94 19.72 -21.66 2.17
CA VAL A 94 18.98 -22.88 2.48
C VAL A 94 19.86 -24.09 2.16
N THR A 95 19.93 -25.01 3.10
CA THR A 95 20.57 -26.31 2.91
C THR A 95 19.51 -27.40 3.10
N ILE A 96 19.46 -28.36 2.19
CA ILE A 96 18.57 -29.51 2.28
C ILE A 96 19.39 -30.77 2.10
N ASN A 97 19.23 -31.73 3.02
CA ASN A 97 19.94 -33.00 3.05
C ASN A 97 21.46 -32.84 2.90
N GLY A 98 22.01 -31.83 3.61
CA GLY A 98 23.43 -31.51 3.62
C GLY A 98 23.95 -30.76 2.37
N LYS A 99 23.09 -30.43 1.40
CA LYS A 99 23.47 -29.75 0.16
C LYS A 99 22.88 -28.33 0.11
N PRO A 100 23.67 -27.30 -0.24
CA PRO A 100 23.15 -25.96 -0.45
C PRO A 100 22.19 -25.95 -1.62
N VAL A 101 21.10 -25.21 -1.50
CA VAL A 101 20.11 -24.97 -2.55
C VAL A 101 20.54 -23.70 -3.31
N ASP A 102 20.48 -23.76 -4.65
CA ASP A 102 20.72 -22.58 -5.48
C ASP A 102 19.71 -21.47 -5.10
N GLN A 103 20.24 -20.27 -4.91
CA GLN A 103 19.42 -19.10 -4.54
C GLN A 103 18.33 -18.79 -5.56
N GLN A 104 18.53 -19.15 -6.83
CA GLN A 104 17.50 -19.00 -7.88
C GLN A 104 16.24 -19.85 -7.60
N ASN A 105 16.41 -20.93 -6.88
CA ASN A 105 15.35 -21.88 -6.51
C ASN A 105 14.77 -21.64 -5.12
N VAL A 106 15.11 -20.53 -4.48
CA VAL A 106 14.60 -20.18 -3.15
C VAL A 106 13.84 -18.87 -3.17
N LEU A 107 12.68 -18.83 -2.53
CA LEU A 107 11.87 -17.64 -2.30
C LEU A 107 11.42 -17.61 -0.85
N ALA A 108 11.82 -16.59 -0.09
CA ALA A 108 11.34 -16.37 1.27
C ALA A 108 10.30 -15.26 1.33
N ILE A 109 9.26 -15.50 2.10
CA ILE A 109 8.22 -14.52 2.45
C ILE A 109 8.19 -14.42 3.97
N SER A 110 8.70 -13.32 4.47
CA SER A 110 8.74 -13.00 5.90
C SER A 110 8.82 -11.49 6.08
N ASP A 111 8.24 -10.99 7.18
CA ASP A 111 8.43 -9.60 7.63
C ASP A 111 9.57 -9.49 8.64
N LEU A 112 10.05 -10.62 9.17
CA LEU A 112 11.08 -10.64 10.20
C LEU A 112 12.43 -10.12 9.66
N PRO A 113 13.18 -9.33 10.44
CA PRO A 113 14.52 -8.87 10.05
C PRO A 113 15.50 -10.02 9.82
N SER A 114 15.33 -11.11 10.57
CA SER A 114 16.10 -12.33 10.42
C SER A 114 15.22 -13.54 10.65
N LEU A 115 15.53 -14.62 9.94
CA LEU A 115 14.83 -15.88 10.01
C LEU A 115 15.84 -17.00 10.11
N LYS A 116 15.69 -17.84 11.14
CA LYS A 116 16.53 -19.03 11.34
C LYS A 116 15.68 -20.17 11.87
N PHE A 117 15.58 -21.25 11.10
CA PHE A 117 14.93 -22.48 11.54
C PHE A 117 15.51 -23.71 10.83
N ASN A 118 15.25 -24.88 11.37
CA ASN A 118 15.75 -26.16 10.86
C ASN A 118 14.77 -27.30 11.20
N ASN A 119 15.13 -28.53 10.83
CA ASN A 119 14.30 -29.70 11.08
C ASN A 119 14.09 -30.05 12.57
N THR A 120 14.88 -29.48 13.49
CA THR A 120 14.70 -29.68 14.95
C THR A 120 13.83 -28.59 15.58
N SER A 121 13.47 -27.55 14.84
CA SER A 121 12.64 -26.43 15.31
C SER A 121 11.15 -26.77 15.39
N GLY A 122 10.74 -28.00 15.05
CA GLY A 122 9.32 -28.41 15.04
C GLY A 122 8.48 -27.83 13.91
N ASN A 123 9.11 -27.22 12.91
CA ASN A 123 8.45 -26.54 11.83
C ASN A 123 7.85 -27.50 10.81
N ILE A 124 6.78 -27.07 10.16
CA ILE A 124 6.03 -27.89 9.19
C ILE A 124 6.71 -27.83 7.82
N ILE A 125 6.82 -28.98 7.17
CA ILE A 125 7.17 -29.08 5.75
C ILE A 125 5.87 -29.24 4.95
N ILE A 126 5.63 -28.33 4.01
CA ILE A 126 4.50 -28.40 3.09
C ILE A 126 5.03 -28.73 1.70
N ARG A 127 4.26 -29.53 0.93
CA ARG A 127 4.57 -29.81 -0.47
C ARG A 127 3.51 -29.19 -1.37
N ILE A 128 3.94 -28.62 -2.48
CA ILE A 128 3.08 -28.18 -3.58
C ILE A 128 3.39 -29.07 -4.76
N ALA A 129 2.49 -30.02 -5.01
CA ALA A 129 2.64 -31.02 -6.06
C ALA A 129 2.32 -30.43 -7.46
N ALA A 130 2.75 -31.11 -8.50
CA ALA A 130 2.59 -30.72 -9.91
C ALA A 130 1.14 -30.41 -10.34
N GLY A 131 0.15 -31.07 -9.72
CA GLY A 131 -1.27 -30.90 -10.04
C GLY A 131 -2.00 -29.86 -9.23
N GLU A 132 -1.33 -29.21 -8.25
CA GLU A 132 -1.95 -28.21 -7.39
C GLU A 132 -1.96 -26.82 -8.03
N GLN A 133 -2.87 -25.96 -7.58
CA GLN A 133 -2.96 -24.57 -8.00
C GLN A 133 -1.92 -23.73 -7.25
N PHE A 134 -0.74 -23.59 -7.84
CA PHE A 134 0.42 -22.98 -7.17
C PHE A 134 0.13 -21.61 -6.54
N ILE A 135 -0.53 -20.70 -7.26
CA ILE A 135 -0.80 -19.33 -6.77
C ILE A 135 -1.77 -19.35 -5.57
N GLN A 136 -2.76 -20.25 -5.59
CA GLN A 136 -3.67 -20.42 -4.45
C GLN A 136 -2.92 -20.94 -3.24
N ARG A 137 -2.17 -22.04 -3.40
CA ARG A 137 -1.34 -22.62 -2.32
C ARG A 137 -0.32 -21.63 -1.78
N TYR A 138 0.33 -20.87 -2.65
CA TYR A 138 1.26 -19.81 -2.25
C TYR A 138 0.58 -18.78 -1.33
N ARG A 139 -0.63 -18.31 -1.66
CA ARG A 139 -1.37 -17.33 -0.83
C ARG A 139 -1.77 -17.93 0.52
N GLU A 140 -2.31 -19.12 0.54
CA GLU A 140 -2.70 -19.84 1.76
C GLU A 140 -1.51 -20.01 2.71
N ILE A 141 -0.39 -20.50 2.19
CA ILE A 141 0.82 -20.77 2.97
C ILE A 141 1.47 -19.47 3.46
N SER A 142 1.53 -18.44 2.61
CA SER A 142 2.09 -17.13 2.99
C SER A 142 1.27 -16.40 4.06
N ALA A 143 0.04 -16.84 4.33
CA ALA A 143 -0.81 -16.29 5.38
C ALA A 143 -0.65 -17.01 6.75
N LEU A 144 0.11 -18.09 6.80
CA LEU A 144 0.36 -18.81 8.05
C LEU A 144 1.17 -17.97 9.03
N LYS A 145 0.90 -18.13 10.32
CA LYS A 145 1.58 -17.42 11.40
C LYS A 145 2.73 -18.23 12.02
N THR A 146 3.20 -19.24 11.32
CA THR A 146 4.32 -20.09 11.73
C THR A 146 5.36 -20.15 10.61
N GLU A 147 6.57 -20.55 10.95
CA GLU A 147 7.61 -20.79 9.94
C GLU A 147 7.36 -22.13 9.26
N VAL A 148 7.44 -22.12 7.93
CA VAL A 148 7.24 -23.33 7.12
C VAL A 148 8.30 -23.41 6.01
N LEU A 149 8.77 -24.64 5.77
CA LEU A 149 9.53 -24.98 4.56
C LEU A 149 8.57 -25.54 3.53
N VAL A 150 8.60 -25.02 2.30
CA VAL A 150 7.68 -25.42 1.22
C VAL A 150 8.47 -25.99 0.07
N LEU A 151 8.26 -27.27 -0.22
CA LEU A 151 8.87 -27.95 -1.36
C LEU A 151 7.94 -27.83 -2.57
N VAL A 152 8.46 -27.23 -3.66
CA VAL A 152 7.67 -26.89 -4.85
C VAL A 152 8.10 -27.76 -6.03
N ASP A 153 7.13 -28.39 -6.68
CA ASP A 153 7.39 -29.19 -7.89
C ASP A 153 7.89 -28.31 -9.05
N THR A 154 8.82 -28.85 -9.86
CA THR A 154 9.44 -28.17 -10.99
C THR A 154 8.45 -27.72 -12.06
N LYS A 155 7.27 -28.33 -12.16
CA LYS A 155 6.21 -27.89 -13.07
C LYS A 155 5.74 -26.45 -12.81
N HIS A 156 5.99 -25.94 -11.61
CA HIS A 156 5.65 -24.58 -11.23
C HIS A 156 6.78 -23.56 -11.49
N ALA A 157 7.90 -23.96 -12.11
CA ALA A 157 9.11 -23.13 -12.26
C ALA A 157 8.84 -21.73 -12.87
N ALA A 158 8.01 -21.64 -13.90
CA ALA A 158 7.70 -20.36 -14.54
C ALA A 158 6.96 -19.38 -13.60
N LEU A 159 5.98 -19.87 -12.84
CA LEU A 159 5.24 -19.07 -11.87
C LEU A 159 6.12 -18.74 -10.66
N PHE A 160 6.93 -19.68 -10.20
CA PHE A 160 7.88 -19.48 -9.12
C PHE A 160 8.87 -18.35 -9.46
N LYS A 161 9.48 -18.41 -10.64
CA LYS A 161 10.40 -17.37 -11.11
C LYS A 161 9.72 -16.00 -11.14
N ARG A 162 8.52 -15.90 -11.68
CA ARG A 162 7.77 -14.63 -11.72
C ARG A 162 7.48 -14.08 -10.33
N LEU A 163 7.12 -14.93 -9.36
CA LEU A 163 6.92 -14.48 -7.97
C LEU A 163 8.23 -14.00 -7.35
N LYS A 164 9.32 -14.72 -7.58
CA LYS A 164 10.64 -14.35 -7.09
C LYS A 164 11.10 -13.00 -7.66
N ASP A 165 10.97 -12.80 -8.97
CA ASP A 165 11.33 -11.54 -9.63
C ASP A 165 10.49 -10.36 -9.08
N ASN A 166 9.21 -10.59 -8.78
CA ASN A 166 8.36 -9.59 -8.15
C ASN A 166 8.77 -9.29 -6.70
N SER A 167 9.14 -10.31 -5.93
CA SER A 167 9.54 -10.15 -4.53
C SER A 167 10.84 -9.37 -4.37
N SER A 168 11.74 -9.40 -5.36
CA SER A 168 13.01 -8.67 -5.35
C SER A 168 12.83 -7.15 -5.31
N ARG A 169 11.68 -6.63 -5.76
CA ARG A 169 11.35 -5.19 -5.71
C ARG A 169 11.04 -4.70 -4.30
N GLY A 170 10.89 -5.63 -3.36
CA GLY A 170 10.40 -5.36 -2.02
C GLY A 170 8.88 -5.12 -1.99
N ARG A 171 8.35 -5.00 -0.78
CA ARG A 171 6.94 -4.75 -0.54
C ARG A 171 6.76 -3.66 0.50
N ILE A 172 5.69 -2.91 0.35
CA ILE A 172 5.31 -1.87 1.30
C ILE A 172 4.24 -2.46 2.23
N VAL A 173 4.42 -2.25 3.53
CA VAL A 173 3.48 -2.67 4.58
C VAL A 173 3.28 -1.52 5.55
N GLU A 174 2.08 -1.42 6.11
CA GLU A 174 1.81 -0.46 7.18
C GLU A 174 2.49 -0.89 8.49
N LYS A 175 2.37 -2.17 8.80
CA LYS A 175 2.98 -2.78 10.00
C LYS A 175 3.74 -4.04 9.63
N VAL A 176 4.92 -4.19 10.22
CA VAL A 176 5.71 -5.43 10.14
C VAL A 176 5.02 -6.48 11.00
N LYS A 177 4.80 -7.67 10.45
CA LYS A 177 4.32 -8.82 11.24
C LYS A 177 5.48 -9.36 12.07
N ASP A 178 5.19 -9.76 13.26
CA ASP A 178 6.14 -10.31 14.25
C ASP A 178 6.26 -11.84 14.18
N SER A 179 5.49 -12.50 13.32
CA SER A 179 5.40 -13.95 13.22
C SER A 179 5.09 -14.41 11.80
N GLY A 180 5.45 -15.67 11.53
CA GLY A 180 5.20 -16.36 10.29
C GLY A 180 6.25 -16.07 9.21
N ALA A 181 6.70 -17.15 8.60
CA ALA A 181 7.58 -17.11 7.44
C ALA A 181 7.34 -18.34 6.57
N ALA A 182 7.36 -18.17 5.27
CA ALA A 182 7.29 -19.27 4.32
C ALA A 182 8.52 -19.22 3.41
N VAL A 183 9.29 -20.30 3.40
CA VAL A 183 10.46 -20.46 2.52
C VAL A 183 10.14 -21.54 1.49
N PHE A 184 9.92 -21.11 0.26
CA PHE A 184 9.61 -21.97 -0.87
C PHE A 184 10.90 -22.37 -1.58
N VAL A 185 11.05 -23.66 -1.84
CA VAL A 185 12.21 -24.26 -2.51
C VAL A 185 11.74 -25.06 -3.71
N LEU A 186 12.16 -24.65 -4.89
CA LEU A 186 11.81 -25.28 -6.16
C LEU A 186 12.70 -26.52 -6.41
N GLY A 187 12.10 -27.60 -6.89
CA GLY A 187 12.82 -28.77 -7.39
C GLY A 187 13.29 -29.76 -6.32
N GLN A 188 12.91 -29.56 -5.04
CA GLN A 188 13.18 -30.51 -3.98
C GLN A 188 11.94 -31.36 -3.70
N THR A 189 12.10 -32.67 -3.62
CA THR A 189 11.01 -33.63 -3.37
C THR A 189 10.99 -34.14 -1.93
N ASP A 190 12.14 -34.04 -1.24
CA ASP A 190 12.31 -34.46 0.14
C ASP A 190 13.25 -33.54 0.91
N ALA A 191 13.03 -33.41 2.21
CA ALA A 191 13.86 -32.65 3.13
C ALA A 191 13.88 -33.33 4.50
N SER A 192 14.61 -34.46 4.61
CA SER A 192 14.81 -35.13 5.87
C SER A 192 15.65 -34.34 6.87
N SER A 193 16.56 -33.50 6.36
CA SER A 193 17.27 -32.48 7.13
C SER A 193 17.29 -31.16 6.34
N TYR A 194 17.16 -30.04 7.04
CA TYR A 194 17.27 -28.72 6.41
C TYR A 194 17.71 -27.66 7.41
N THR A 195 18.33 -26.61 6.88
CA THR A 195 18.57 -25.35 7.59
C THR A 195 18.16 -24.18 6.71
N VAL A 196 17.54 -23.18 7.33
CA VAL A 196 17.15 -21.94 6.69
C VAL A 196 17.77 -20.78 7.47
N ASN A 197 18.49 -19.91 6.78
CA ASN A 197 18.95 -18.64 7.29
C ASN A 197 18.60 -17.56 6.26
N ALA A 198 17.81 -16.57 6.65
CA ALA A 198 17.47 -15.45 5.79
C ALA A 198 17.47 -14.13 6.54
N SER A 199 17.60 -13.05 5.80
CA SER A 199 17.53 -11.69 6.33
C SER A 199 16.64 -10.82 5.44
N ASN A 200 16.05 -9.78 6.04
CA ASN A 200 15.37 -8.71 5.33
C ASN A 200 15.90 -7.36 5.77
N SER A 201 16.00 -6.41 4.87
CA SER A 201 16.14 -5.01 5.23
C SER A 201 14.75 -4.40 5.40
N ILE A 202 14.58 -3.62 6.48
CA ILE A 202 13.34 -2.91 6.78
C ILE A 202 13.67 -1.43 6.83
N GLU A 203 13.09 -0.68 5.91
CA GLU A 203 13.28 0.76 5.77
C GLU A 203 11.95 1.45 6.10
N GLU A 204 12.01 2.47 6.94
CA GLU A 204 10.85 3.33 7.21
C GLU A 204 10.77 4.44 6.16
N LEU A 205 9.61 4.59 5.56
CA LEU A 205 9.36 5.55 4.49
C LEU A 205 8.26 6.52 4.92
N PRO A 206 8.54 7.84 4.92
CA PRO A 206 7.52 8.83 5.25
C PRO A 206 6.48 8.92 4.14
N LEU A 207 5.24 9.08 4.54
CA LEU A 207 4.09 9.37 3.69
C LEU A 207 3.22 10.42 4.35
N PHE A 208 2.30 11.00 3.57
CA PHE A 208 1.30 11.91 4.08
C PHE A 208 0.02 11.83 3.26
N ASN A 209 -1.08 12.19 3.88
CA ASN A 209 -2.32 12.56 3.21
C ASN A 209 -2.41 14.09 3.16
N VAL A 210 -3.08 14.63 2.16
CA VAL A 210 -3.51 16.03 2.16
C VAL A 210 -4.99 16.05 2.52
N ALA A 211 -5.30 16.59 3.69
CA ALA A 211 -6.64 16.59 4.26
C ALA A 211 -7.08 18.00 4.64
N GLY A 212 -8.33 18.32 4.41
CA GLY A 212 -8.90 19.62 4.74
C GLY A 212 -10.32 19.49 5.27
N MET A 213 -10.70 20.39 6.18
CA MET A 213 -12.02 20.44 6.79
C MET A 213 -12.76 21.69 6.31
N LEU A 214 -14.02 21.51 5.92
CA LEU A 214 -14.94 22.64 5.74
C LEU A 214 -15.67 22.86 7.08
N PRO A 215 -15.42 23.97 7.78
CA PRO A 215 -16.09 24.24 9.04
C PRO A 215 -17.61 24.37 8.84
N GLY A 216 -18.39 23.69 9.66
CA GLY A 216 -19.82 23.83 9.68
C GLY A 216 -20.26 25.16 10.30
N LYS A 217 -21.52 25.55 10.10
CA LYS A 217 -22.10 26.77 10.68
C LYS A 217 -22.66 26.55 12.10
N SER A 218 -22.93 25.32 12.49
CA SER A 218 -23.40 24.98 13.84
C SER A 218 -22.22 24.72 14.77
N LYS A 219 -22.25 25.32 15.95
CA LYS A 219 -21.40 24.99 17.08
C LYS A 219 -21.89 23.74 17.78
#